data_8e12c173ae6ae6f5074d6f9dfd48844f
#
_entry.id   8e12c173ae6ae6f5074d6f9dfd48844f
#
_cell.length_a   1.000
_cell.length_b   1.000
_cell.length_c   1.000
_cell.angle_alpha   90.00
_cell.angle_beta   90.00
_cell.angle_gamma   90.00
#
_symmetry.space_group_name_H-M   'P 1'
#
loop_
_entity.id
_entity.type
_entity.pdbx_description
1 polymer ?
#
loop_
_entity_poly.entity_id
_entity_poly.type
_entity_poly.pdbx_seq_one_letter_code
_entity_poly.pdbx_strand_id
1 'polypeptide(L)'
;IGFGMGKSLVDMAEANPDKNYLGIEVHTPGVGACIAYAVEKGVKNLRVICHDATEILRDCVKDGELGGLQLFFPDPWHKAKHHKRRIVQPHFVEQVVQKLQPNGFIHMATDWENYAEQMLEVLSANENLVNTAEQDYIPRPDFRPLTKFEARGHRLGHGVWDLYFKKK
;
A
#
# COMPACT_ATOMS: atom_id res chain seq x y z
N ILE A 1 3.23 -2.53 1.82
CA ILE A 1 4.36 -1.67 2.25
C ILE A 1 3.87 -0.79 3.38
N GLY A 2 4.72 -0.63 4.43
CA GLY A 2 4.43 0.24 5.56
C GLY A 2 3.25 -0.22 6.40
N PHE A 3 3.22 -1.48 6.79
CA PHE A 3 2.07 -2.09 7.44
C PHE A 3 1.87 -1.69 8.93
N GLY A 4 2.77 -0.88 9.49
CA GLY A 4 2.70 -0.47 10.90
C GLY A 4 2.76 -1.65 11.87
N MET A 5 1.72 -1.83 12.69
CA MET A 5 1.62 -2.97 13.63
C MET A 5 1.12 -4.26 12.97
N GLY A 6 0.73 -4.23 11.71
CA GLY A 6 0.47 -5.39 10.89
C GLY A 6 -0.93 -6.01 11.02
N LYS A 7 -1.82 -5.47 11.85
CA LYS A 7 -3.16 -6.06 12.05
C LYS A 7 -3.92 -6.21 10.73
N SER A 8 -4.02 -5.15 9.93
CA SER A 8 -4.74 -5.19 8.65
C SER A 8 -4.10 -6.16 7.65
N LEU A 9 -2.77 -6.24 7.62
CA LEU A 9 -2.04 -7.16 6.76
C LEU A 9 -2.31 -8.61 7.15
N VAL A 10 -2.25 -8.94 8.42
CA VAL A 10 -2.54 -10.30 8.93
C VAL A 10 -3.99 -10.69 8.66
N ASP A 11 -4.95 -9.78 8.91
CA ASP A 11 -6.36 -10.02 8.65
C ASP A 11 -6.62 -10.28 7.14
N MET A 12 -5.95 -9.54 6.24
CA MET A 12 -6.05 -9.80 4.80
C MET A 12 -5.44 -11.13 4.40
N ALA A 13 -4.30 -11.50 4.95
CA ALA A 13 -3.66 -12.78 4.66
C ALA A 13 -4.50 -13.96 5.17
N GLU A 14 -5.09 -13.85 6.36
CA GLU A 14 -6.03 -14.83 6.92
C GLU A 14 -7.26 -15.03 6.02
N ALA A 15 -7.81 -13.92 5.51
CA ALA A 15 -9.00 -13.94 4.64
C ALA A 15 -8.72 -14.47 3.22
N ASN A 16 -7.47 -14.52 2.79
CA ASN A 16 -7.07 -14.93 1.44
C ASN A 16 -5.96 -15.99 1.49
N PRO A 17 -6.27 -17.22 1.95
CA PRO A 17 -5.26 -18.27 2.13
C PRO A 17 -4.65 -18.77 0.81
N ASP A 18 -5.28 -18.49 -0.31
CA ASP A 18 -4.83 -18.82 -1.67
C ASP A 18 -3.78 -17.83 -2.23
N LYS A 19 -3.54 -16.73 -1.53
CA LYS A 19 -2.58 -15.69 -1.91
C LYS A 19 -1.39 -15.65 -0.96
N ASN A 20 -0.22 -15.34 -1.50
CA ASN A 20 0.99 -15.08 -0.70
C ASN A 20 1.16 -13.57 -0.48
N TYR A 21 1.46 -13.20 0.74
CA TYR A 21 1.67 -11.82 1.15
C TYR A 21 3.12 -11.59 1.60
N LEU A 22 3.70 -10.49 1.15
CA LEU A 22 4.96 -9.95 1.62
C LEU A 22 4.72 -8.60 2.27
N GLY A 23 4.94 -8.51 3.57
CA GLY A 23 4.91 -7.26 4.30
C GLY A 23 6.31 -6.66 4.42
N ILE A 24 6.44 -5.38 4.13
CA ILE A 24 7.70 -4.64 4.25
C ILE A 24 7.47 -3.44 5.16
N GLU A 25 8.27 -3.31 6.22
CA GLU A 25 8.17 -2.25 7.21
C GLU A 25 9.57 -1.93 7.77
N VAL A 26 9.82 -0.68 8.10
CA VAL A 26 11.10 -0.25 8.73
C VAL A 26 10.98 -0.10 10.24
N HIS A 27 9.77 0.03 10.77
CA HIS A 27 9.52 0.21 12.20
C HIS A 27 9.57 -1.14 12.93
N THR A 28 10.68 -1.43 13.59
CA THR A 28 10.95 -2.72 14.25
C THR A 28 9.85 -3.18 15.23
N PRO A 29 9.28 -2.32 16.10
CA PRO A 29 8.17 -2.73 16.97
C PRO A 29 6.95 -3.17 16.19
N GLY A 30 6.66 -2.55 15.04
CA GLY A 30 5.56 -2.94 14.16
C GLY A 30 5.79 -4.32 13.54
N VAL A 31 7.01 -4.61 13.12
CA VAL A 31 7.41 -5.94 12.61
C VAL A 31 7.19 -7.02 13.66
N GLY A 32 7.65 -6.79 14.89
CA GLY A 32 7.45 -7.73 16.01
C GLY A 32 5.96 -7.99 16.31
N ALA A 33 5.16 -6.92 16.38
CA ALA A 33 3.72 -7.01 16.59
C ALA A 33 3.00 -7.79 15.47
N CYS A 34 3.38 -7.54 14.22
CA CYS A 34 2.84 -8.24 13.05
C CYS A 34 3.13 -9.75 13.12
N ILE A 35 4.36 -10.13 13.43
CA ILE A 35 4.77 -11.53 13.56
C ILE A 35 3.99 -12.22 14.69
N ALA A 36 3.91 -11.58 15.86
CA ALA A 36 3.17 -12.13 17.00
C ALA A 36 1.70 -12.36 16.66
N TYR A 37 1.06 -11.40 16.01
CA TYR A 37 -0.34 -11.50 15.60
C TYR A 37 -0.56 -12.58 14.53
N ALA A 38 0.35 -12.68 13.54
CA ALA A 38 0.30 -13.73 12.53
C ALA A 38 0.43 -15.13 13.12
N VAL A 39 1.29 -15.31 14.12
CA VAL A 39 1.43 -16.58 14.86
C VAL A 39 0.16 -16.90 15.64
N GLU A 40 -0.39 -15.95 16.38
CA GLU A 40 -1.65 -16.09 17.12
C GLU A 40 -2.80 -16.53 16.21
N LYS A 41 -2.89 -15.95 15.02
CA LYS A 41 -3.91 -16.27 14.00
C LYS A 41 -3.61 -17.53 13.20
N GLY A 42 -2.45 -18.12 13.32
CA GLY A 42 -2.02 -19.28 12.55
C GLY A 42 -1.85 -19.02 11.06
N VAL A 43 -1.58 -17.77 10.67
CA VAL A 43 -1.38 -17.37 9.27
C VAL A 43 -0.07 -17.92 8.73
N LYS A 44 -0.12 -18.59 7.56
CA LYS A 44 1.04 -19.26 6.94
C LYS A 44 1.48 -18.65 5.62
N ASN A 45 0.64 -17.83 5.00
CA ASN A 45 0.85 -17.22 3.68
C ASN A 45 1.39 -15.79 3.76
N LEU A 46 2.03 -15.42 4.86
CA LEU A 46 2.64 -14.12 5.08
C LEU A 46 4.14 -14.28 5.35
N ARG A 47 4.94 -13.44 4.71
CA ARG A 47 6.36 -13.20 5.02
C ARG A 47 6.54 -11.72 5.36
N VAL A 48 7.46 -11.42 6.26
CA VAL A 48 7.71 -10.06 6.75
C VAL A 48 9.19 -9.74 6.61
N ILE A 49 9.49 -8.56 6.08
CA ILE A 49 10.86 -8.03 5.94
C ILE A 49 10.93 -6.67 6.65
N CYS A 50 11.93 -6.51 7.51
CA CYS A 50 12.26 -5.25 8.15
C CYS A 50 13.37 -4.55 7.36
N HIS A 51 13.00 -3.77 6.35
CA HIS A 51 13.95 -3.07 5.48
C HIS A 51 13.25 -1.96 4.69
N ASP A 52 14.04 -1.12 4.00
CA ASP A 52 13.50 -0.14 3.05
C ASP A 52 12.81 -0.81 1.87
N ALA A 53 11.57 -0.40 1.58
CA ALA A 53 10.76 -1.03 0.56
C ALA A 53 11.32 -0.82 -0.86
N THR A 54 11.92 0.33 -1.14
CA THR A 54 12.47 0.63 -2.47
C THR A 54 13.68 -0.26 -2.77
N GLU A 55 14.50 -0.54 -1.77
CA GLU A 55 15.62 -1.46 -1.89
C GLU A 55 15.15 -2.91 -2.07
N ILE A 56 14.15 -3.35 -1.31
CA ILE A 56 13.57 -4.70 -1.45
C ILE A 56 12.96 -4.88 -2.85
N LEU A 57 12.21 -3.91 -3.33
CA LEU A 57 11.65 -3.96 -4.70
C LEU A 57 12.75 -4.05 -5.77
N ARG A 58 13.83 -3.27 -5.60
CA ARG A 58 14.95 -3.26 -6.54
C ARG A 58 15.73 -4.58 -6.56
N ASP A 59 16.09 -5.09 -5.37
CA ASP A 59 17.11 -6.11 -5.22
C ASP A 59 16.55 -7.52 -5.00
N CYS A 60 15.31 -7.65 -4.51
CA CYS A 60 14.74 -8.93 -4.07
C CYS A 60 13.51 -9.35 -4.86
N VAL A 61 12.85 -8.45 -5.59
CA VAL A 61 11.65 -8.75 -6.37
C VAL A 61 11.98 -8.75 -7.86
N LYS A 62 11.62 -9.84 -8.54
CA LYS A 62 11.82 -9.97 -9.98
C LYS A 62 10.77 -9.16 -10.75
N ASP A 63 11.11 -8.79 -11.98
CA ASP A 63 10.17 -8.12 -12.88
C ASP A 63 8.98 -9.05 -13.17
N GLY A 64 7.77 -8.50 -13.13
CA GLY A 64 6.55 -9.25 -13.38
C GLY A 64 6.18 -10.28 -12.30
N GLU A 65 6.76 -10.20 -11.09
CA GLU A 65 6.52 -11.20 -10.03
C GLU A 65 5.30 -10.87 -9.16
N LEU A 66 4.96 -9.59 -9.00
CA LEU A 66 3.90 -9.16 -8.09
C LEU A 66 2.52 -9.20 -8.77
N GLY A 67 1.56 -9.86 -8.12
CA GLY A 67 0.15 -9.75 -8.48
C GLY A 67 -0.48 -8.42 -8.08
N GLY A 68 0.05 -7.76 -7.06
CA GLY A 68 -0.42 -6.46 -6.61
C GLY A 68 0.47 -5.84 -5.54
N LEU A 69 0.32 -4.54 -5.35
CA LEU A 69 1.00 -3.77 -4.32
C LEU A 69 -0.01 -2.92 -3.55
N GLN A 70 0.08 -2.95 -2.24
CA GLN A 70 -0.75 -2.14 -1.33
C GLN A 70 0.13 -1.18 -0.55
N LEU A 71 -0.27 0.10 -0.52
CA LEU A 71 0.38 1.17 0.23
C LEU A 71 -0.69 2.00 0.91
N PHE A 72 -0.91 1.75 2.20
CA PHE A 72 -1.97 2.41 2.96
C PHE A 72 -1.41 3.39 3.97
N PHE A 73 -1.90 4.62 3.93
CA PHE A 73 -1.56 5.71 4.85
C PHE A 73 -0.06 5.96 5.01
N PRO A 74 0.69 6.09 3.89
CA PRO A 74 2.09 6.49 3.97
C PRO A 74 2.20 7.89 4.57
N ASP A 75 3.37 8.23 5.16
CA ASP A 75 3.60 9.54 5.73
C ASP A 75 3.36 10.65 4.70
N PRO A 76 2.41 11.55 4.94
CA PRO A 76 2.04 12.58 3.98
C PRO A 76 3.01 13.76 3.93
N TRP A 77 3.94 13.88 4.90
CA TRP A 77 4.88 15.01 4.93
C TRP A 77 4.18 16.34 4.70
N HIS A 78 3.33 16.78 5.65
CA HIS A 78 2.39 17.89 5.50
C HIS A 78 2.99 19.18 4.97
N LYS A 79 4.24 19.52 5.34
CA LYS A 79 4.89 20.76 4.90
C LYS A 79 5.35 20.64 3.45
N ALA A 80 5.00 21.63 2.61
CA ALA A 80 5.35 21.64 1.19
C ALA A 80 6.84 21.36 0.91
N LYS A 81 7.74 21.93 1.71
CA LYS A 81 9.20 21.68 1.59
C LYS A 81 9.61 20.22 1.81
N HIS A 82 8.74 19.40 2.40
CA HIS A 82 8.97 17.98 2.68
C HIS A 82 8.25 17.04 1.72
N HIS A 83 7.44 17.52 0.78
CA HIS A 83 6.71 16.68 -0.18
C HIS A 83 7.64 15.77 -1.00
N LYS A 84 8.89 16.20 -1.23
CA LYS A 84 9.94 15.37 -1.87
C LYS A 84 10.31 14.10 -1.10
N ARG A 85 9.95 14.01 0.18
CA ARG A 85 10.17 12.84 1.04
C ARG A 85 9.05 11.80 0.93
N ARG A 86 7.92 12.16 0.31
CA ARG A 86 6.82 11.23 0.07
C ARG A 86 7.30 10.07 -0.78
N ILE A 87 6.92 8.84 -0.40
CA ILE A 87 7.35 7.65 -1.13
C ILE A 87 6.76 7.60 -2.55
N VAL A 88 5.52 8.09 -2.74
CA VAL A 88 4.87 8.07 -4.06
C VAL A 88 5.44 9.19 -4.93
N GLN A 89 6.46 8.82 -5.69
CA GLN A 89 7.14 9.65 -6.68
C GLN A 89 7.12 8.92 -8.03
N PRO A 90 7.33 9.61 -9.17
CA PRO A 90 7.34 8.96 -10.48
C PRO A 90 8.28 7.75 -10.57
N HIS A 91 9.51 7.86 -10.05
CA HIS A 91 10.48 6.76 -10.07
C HIS A 91 10.06 5.55 -9.22
N PHE A 92 9.35 5.77 -8.11
CA PHE A 92 8.79 4.69 -7.30
C PHE A 92 7.68 3.95 -8.04
N VAL A 93 6.74 4.69 -8.64
CA VAL A 93 5.65 4.10 -9.43
C VAL A 93 6.20 3.32 -10.63
N GLU A 94 7.19 3.86 -11.33
CA GLU A 94 7.86 3.18 -12.44
C GLU A 94 8.50 1.85 -11.99
N GLN A 95 9.20 1.85 -10.87
CA GLN A 95 9.76 0.65 -10.25
C GLN A 95 8.67 -0.38 -9.92
N VAL A 96 7.58 0.05 -9.30
CA VAL A 96 6.45 -0.84 -8.95
C VAL A 96 5.82 -1.44 -10.20
N VAL A 97 5.56 -0.64 -11.23
CA VAL A 97 4.98 -1.10 -12.50
C VAL A 97 5.85 -2.18 -13.14
N GLN A 98 7.17 -2.02 -13.09
CA GLN A 98 8.11 -3.02 -13.60
C GLN A 98 7.99 -4.35 -12.85
N LYS A 99 7.74 -4.32 -11.54
CA LYS A 99 7.60 -5.52 -10.69
C LYS A 99 6.23 -6.19 -10.81
N LEU A 100 5.21 -5.46 -11.25
CA LEU A 100 3.87 -6.01 -11.43
C LEU A 100 3.78 -6.92 -12.67
N GLN A 101 3.07 -8.03 -12.52
CA GLN A 101 2.61 -8.84 -13.65
C GLN A 101 1.54 -8.08 -14.45
N PRO A 102 1.27 -8.46 -15.72
CA PRO A 102 0.13 -7.93 -16.48
C PRO A 102 -1.17 -8.10 -15.69
N ASN A 103 -2.04 -7.10 -15.71
CA ASN A 103 -3.26 -7.00 -14.90
C ASN A 103 -3.02 -6.92 -13.38
N GLY A 104 -1.79 -6.86 -12.93
CA GLY A 104 -1.46 -6.61 -11.54
C GLY A 104 -1.94 -5.22 -11.09
N PHE A 105 -2.17 -5.04 -9.80
CA PHE A 105 -2.77 -3.82 -9.29
C PHE A 105 -1.86 -3.02 -8.35
N ILE A 106 -2.15 -1.74 -8.27
CA ILE A 106 -1.66 -0.84 -7.21
C ILE A 106 -2.87 -0.32 -6.46
N HIS A 107 -2.92 -0.53 -5.16
CA HIS A 107 -3.94 0.02 -4.28
C HIS A 107 -3.29 0.93 -3.24
N MET A 108 -3.63 2.19 -3.26
CA MET A 108 -3.17 3.19 -2.29
C MET A 108 -4.36 3.79 -1.55
N ALA A 109 -4.15 4.16 -0.30
CA ALA A 109 -5.12 4.92 0.48
C ALA A 109 -4.41 5.98 1.32
N THR A 110 -5.03 7.15 1.46
CA THR A 110 -4.54 8.24 2.31
C THR A 110 -5.71 9.04 2.85
N ASP A 111 -5.54 9.63 4.02
CA ASP A 111 -6.46 10.57 4.67
C ASP A 111 -6.03 12.04 4.46
N TRP A 112 -5.02 12.28 3.62
CA TRP A 112 -4.49 13.59 3.30
C TRP A 112 -4.78 13.96 1.84
N GLU A 113 -5.72 14.89 1.63
CA GLU A 113 -6.24 15.22 0.30
C GLU A 113 -5.15 15.64 -0.69
N ASN A 114 -4.24 16.53 -0.27
CA ASN A 114 -3.13 16.96 -1.12
C ASN A 114 -2.22 15.79 -1.54
N TYR A 115 -2.05 14.78 -0.67
CA TYR A 115 -1.30 13.59 -1.05
C TYR A 115 -2.11 12.68 -1.98
N ALA A 116 -3.42 12.57 -1.79
CA ALA A 116 -4.30 11.84 -2.72
C ALA A 116 -4.23 12.44 -4.13
N GLU A 117 -4.24 13.75 -4.25
CA GLU A 117 -4.08 14.46 -5.53
C GLU A 117 -2.72 14.16 -6.18
N GLN A 118 -1.63 14.19 -5.41
CA GLN A 118 -0.29 13.82 -5.91
C GLN A 118 -0.23 12.35 -6.33
N MET A 119 -0.80 11.43 -5.54
CA MET A 119 -0.87 10.01 -5.90
C MET A 119 -1.60 9.83 -7.24
N LEU A 120 -2.75 10.49 -7.39
CA LEU A 120 -3.55 10.43 -8.61
C LEU A 120 -2.76 10.95 -9.82
N GLU A 121 -2.10 12.09 -9.68
CA GLU A 121 -1.27 12.69 -10.73
C GLU A 121 -0.14 11.74 -11.15
N VAL A 122 0.63 11.23 -10.19
CA VAL A 122 1.79 10.37 -10.47
C VAL A 122 1.35 9.03 -11.09
N LEU A 123 0.29 8.40 -10.58
CA LEU A 123 -0.22 7.14 -11.12
C LEU A 123 -0.80 7.33 -12.52
N SER A 124 -1.55 8.40 -12.74
CA SER A 124 -2.18 8.70 -14.04
C SER A 124 -1.18 9.09 -15.12
N ALA A 125 -0.03 9.63 -14.74
CA ALA A 125 1.04 9.97 -15.67
C ALA A 125 1.78 8.74 -16.23
N ASN A 126 1.65 7.58 -15.59
CA ASN A 126 2.28 6.36 -16.08
C ASN A 126 1.41 5.69 -17.15
N GLU A 127 1.91 5.65 -18.39
CA GLU A 127 1.20 5.11 -19.55
C GLU A 127 0.85 3.62 -19.46
N ASN A 128 1.54 2.86 -18.59
CA ASN A 128 1.32 1.43 -18.38
C ASN A 128 0.27 1.15 -17.29
N LEU A 129 -0.31 2.18 -16.69
CA LEU A 129 -1.37 2.06 -15.70
C LEU A 129 -2.70 2.56 -16.23
N VAL A 130 -3.77 1.99 -15.71
CA VAL A 130 -5.13 2.45 -15.96
C VAL A 130 -5.86 2.59 -14.63
N ASN A 131 -6.49 3.75 -14.40
CA ASN A 131 -7.34 3.99 -13.25
C ASN A 131 -8.62 3.14 -13.42
N THR A 132 -8.99 2.39 -12.38
CA THR A 132 -10.21 1.56 -12.42
C THR A 132 -11.44 2.31 -11.92
N ALA A 133 -11.26 3.51 -11.36
CA ALA A 133 -12.37 4.35 -10.90
C ALA A 133 -13.14 4.95 -12.07
N GLU A 134 -14.44 5.15 -11.90
CA GLU A 134 -15.27 5.92 -12.87
C GLU A 134 -14.89 7.40 -12.89
N GLN A 135 -14.44 7.89 -11.73
CA GLN A 135 -13.83 9.21 -11.57
C GLN A 135 -12.39 9.02 -11.06
N ASP A 136 -11.91 9.88 -10.18
CA ASP A 136 -10.52 9.86 -9.71
C ASP A 136 -10.25 8.77 -8.68
N TYR A 137 -11.19 8.52 -7.76
CA TYR A 137 -11.04 7.63 -6.61
C TYR A 137 -12.12 6.58 -6.56
N ILE A 138 -11.81 5.40 -6.00
CA ILE A 138 -12.80 4.37 -5.73
C ILE A 138 -13.38 4.54 -4.32
N PRO A 139 -14.62 4.05 -4.06
CA PRO A 139 -15.10 3.85 -2.69
C PRO A 139 -14.16 2.90 -1.94
N ARG A 140 -14.08 3.02 -0.60
CA ARG A 140 -13.31 2.04 0.18
C ARG A 140 -13.80 0.63 -0.12
N PRO A 141 -12.95 -0.26 -0.67
CA PRO A 141 -13.37 -1.63 -0.93
C PRO A 141 -13.51 -2.42 0.38
N ASP A 142 -14.48 -3.33 0.43
CA ASP A 142 -14.75 -4.15 1.63
C ASP A 142 -13.55 -5.02 2.03
N PHE A 143 -12.73 -5.43 1.07
CA PHE A 143 -11.53 -6.23 1.32
C PHE A 143 -10.38 -5.43 1.95
N ARG A 144 -10.44 -4.09 1.98
CA ARG A 144 -9.48 -3.26 2.73
C ARG A 144 -10.00 -3.07 4.16
N PRO A 145 -9.35 -3.67 5.17
CA PRO A 145 -9.80 -3.54 6.54
C PRO A 145 -9.82 -2.07 7.00
N LEU A 146 -10.82 -1.72 7.79
CA LEU A 146 -10.88 -0.41 8.43
C LEU A 146 -9.78 -0.31 9.49
N THR A 147 -8.82 0.59 9.30
CA THR A 147 -7.77 0.80 10.28
C THR A 147 -8.28 1.62 11.47
N LYS A 148 -7.64 1.47 12.65
CA LYS A 148 -7.95 2.31 13.81
C LYS A 148 -7.79 3.79 13.50
N PHE A 149 -6.84 4.12 12.65
CA PHE A 149 -6.53 5.48 12.22
C PHE A 149 -7.68 6.06 11.39
N GLU A 150 -8.17 5.30 10.42
CA GLU A 150 -9.31 5.65 9.57
C GLU A 150 -10.60 5.78 10.38
N ALA A 151 -10.88 4.83 11.29
CA ALA A 151 -12.04 4.90 12.17
C ALA A 151 -12.02 6.14 13.07
N ARG A 152 -10.85 6.60 13.49
CA ARG A 152 -10.68 7.86 14.21
C ARG A 152 -10.92 9.07 13.30
N GLY A 153 -10.38 9.03 12.08
CA GLY A 153 -10.55 10.08 11.09
C GLY A 153 -12.02 10.29 10.71
N HIS A 154 -12.75 9.20 10.47
CA HIS A 154 -14.20 9.26 10.20
C HIS A 154 -14.98 9.93 11.34
N ARG A 155 -14.65 9.65 12.61
CA ARG A 155 -15.28 10.31 13.77
C ARG A 155 -14.98 11.81 13.85
N LEU A 156 -13.86 12.25 13.27
CA LEU A 156 -13.44 13.65 13.22
C LEU A 156 -13.85 14.35 11.92
N GLY A 157 -14.58 13.66 11.02
CA GLY A 157 -15.05 14.21 9.75
C GLY A 157 -13.97 14.29 8.66
N HIS A 158 -12.86 13.57 8.81
CA HIS A 158 -11.82 13.51 7.79
C HIS A 158 -12.19 12.52 6.67
N GLY A 159 -11.91 12.89 5.41
CA GLY A 159 -12.05 12.01 4.26
C GLY A 159 -10.91 10.98 4.18
N VAL A 160 -11.15 9.91 3.44
CA VAL A 160 -10.14 8.94 3.02
C VAL A 160 -10.31 8.72 1.53
N TRP A 161 -9.21 8.74 0.80
CA TRP A 161 -9.17 8.55 -0.65
C TRP A 161 -8.49 7.23 -0.97
N ASP A 162 -9.19 6.36 -1.68
CA ASP A 162 -8.68 5.10 -2.21
C ASP A 162 -8.42 5.21 -3.71
N LEU A 163 -7.21 4.82 -4.14
CA LEU A 163 -6.80 4.78 -5.53
C LEU A 163 -6.50 3.33 -5.92
N TYR A 164 -7.11 2.88 -7.01
CA TYR A 164 -6.91 1.51 -7.48
C TYR A 164 -6.62 1.52 -8.99
N PHE A 165 -5.39 1.19 -9.32
CA PHE A 165 -4.89 1.16 -10.69
C PHE A 165 -4.50 -0.26 -11.08
N LYS A 166 -4.63 -0.58 -12.36
CA LYS A 166 -4.15 -1.85 -12.93
C LYS A 166 -3.09 -1.60 -13.97
N LYS A 167 -2.12 -2.51 -14.03
CA LYS A 167 -1.15 -2.56 -15.11
C LYS A 167 -1.84 -3.12 -16.36
N LYS A 168 -1.63 -2.44 -17.48
CA LYS A 168 -2.06 -2.87 -18.82
C LYS A 168 -1.37 -4.15 -19.26
#